data_93d8ce9fc29153c70ccb02ff8ad58a83
#
_entry.id   93d8ce9fc29153c70ccb02ff8ad58a83
#
_cell.length_a   1.000
_cell.length_b   1.000
_cell.length_c   1.000
_cell.angle_alpha   90.00
_cell.angle_beta   90.00
_cell.angle_gamma   90.00
#
_symmetry.space_group_name_H-M   'P 1'
#
loop_
_entity.id
_entity.type
_entity.pdbx_description
1 polymer ?
#
loop_
_entity_poly.entity_id
_entity_poly.type
_entity_poly.pdbx_seq_one_letter_code
_entity_poly.pdbx_strand_id
1 'polypeptide(L)'
;MSSETEDKPSVNGNEENKASSSAPASQVAEPVTGSAAFQAKYAGRDIAAGLITGAMAIPLSIGIAMMSDYPIKVGLATVAFASFVGWINAWFRPGNYIGSPGIAAGLAPVLALGVANFGIQNMAFCICLTAIMQAIIWHLNWQRYLLIAVPVYLVEGLLAGVGLKILLRFFEFAYEIPAESVTEEFWNDARIQMCAISAIGFAGFVYLFSKFRDTQPAVPYFALIIGGVILAQVMTVPMIYVEDVPLHFRLPLPEDFTTMLMIYMVLYCLMLAIIDVIEQVMSNAAIEKIDPLKRKCNSNNSLLAIWIANLGSSFFGGMTNLDGLAKSTTNKLAGAYTKFSVLIIGCVVTFFMLNTEYLDYLPKFALAAIMVFTGYKMIAGLVHVTHYGPYALMLALICGGLVYKVGIFEGLLIAMAIHAIVHFMVYTKHDNMPGRAVIKRYFDNLKKDSSSVS
;
A
#
# COMPACT_ATOMS: atom_id res chain seq x y z
N MET A 1 -20.90 74.25 -37.94
CA MET A 1 -22.31 74.15 -37.65
C MET A 1 -22.50 73.11 -36.58
N SER A 2 -22.67 73.61 -35.47
CA SER A 2 -23.62 73.43 -34.36
C SER A 2 -23.42 72.08 -33.68
N SER A 3 -22.80 72.01 -32.46
CA SER A 3 -23.33 72.37 -31.12
C SER A 3 -24.46 71.45 -30.72
N GLU A 4 -24.35 70.75 -29.64
CA GLU A 4 -24.75 71.03 -28.29
C GLU A 4 -24.51 69.71 -27.49
N THR A 5 -23.73 69.63 -26.45
CA THR A 5 -23.87 70.02 -25.04
C THR A 5 -25.05 69.37 -24.32
N GLU A 6 -24.69 68.92 -23.11
CA GLU A 6 -25.55 68.72 -21.92
C GLU A 6 -26.19 67.32 -21.80
N ASP A 7 -26.24 66.61 -20.69
CA ASP A 7 -26.18 67.03 -19.32
C ASP A 7 -25.94 65.84 -18.40
N LYS A 8 -25.22 66.04 -17.30
CA LYS A 8 -25.22 65.14 -16.14
C LYS A 8 -26.42 65.41 -15.25
N PRO A 9 -26.91 64.46 -14.52
CA PRO A 9 -27.04 64.67 -13.11
C PRO A 9 -26.39 63.58 -12.24
N SER A 10 -25.68 64.05 -11.27
CA SER A 10 -25.25 63.34 -10.05
C SER A 10 -26.44 63.07 -9.16
N VAL A 11 -26.57 61.85 -8.64
CA VAL A 11 -27.26 61.63 -7.35
C VAL A 11 -26.47 60.60 -6.55
N ASN A 12 -26.09 61.07 -5.36
CA ASN A 12 -25.59 60.31 -4.24
C ASN A 12 -26.53 59.20 -3.79
N GLY A 13 -25.99 58.11 -3.30
CA GLY A 13 -26.69 57.10 -2.56
C GLY A 13 -25.72 56.07 -2.03
N ASN A 14 -25.10 56.35 -0.90
CA ASN A 14 -24.44 55.38 -0.03
C ASN A 14 -25.42 54.27 0.30
N GLU A 15 -25.05 53.05 0.04
CA GLU A 15 -25.36 51.90 0.92
C GLU A 15 -24.22 50.91 0.85
N GLU A 16 -23.39 51.00 1.88
CA GLU A 16 -22.46 49.97 2.27
C GLU A 16 -23.24 48.69 2.57
N ASN A 17 -23.11 47.67 1.73
CA ASN A 17 -23.44 46.32 2.12
C ASN A 17 -22.14 45.54 2.27
N LYS A 18 -21.53 45.68 3.46
CA LYS A 18 -20.53 44.79 4.00
C LYS A 18 -21.18 43.43 4.25
N ALA A 19 -21.23 42.59 3.24
CA ALA A 19 -21.34 41.17 3.45
C ALA A 19 -19.91 40.59 3.57
N SER A 20 -19.32 40.77 4.75
CA SER A 20 -18.15 39.99 5.16
C SER A 20 -18.58 38.55 5.36
N SER A 21 -18.50 37.73 4.31
CA SER A 21 -18.46 36.32 4.49
C SER A 21 -17.07 35.93 5.00
N SER A 22 -16.88 36.10 6.30
CA SER A 22 -15.83 35.38 7.01
C SER A 22 -16.16 33.92 6.97
N ALA A 23 -15.60 33.20 5.96
CA ALA A 23 -15.49 31.79 6.06
C ALA A 23 -14.80 31.46 7.40
N PRO A 24 -15.36 30.57 8.23
CA PRO A 24 -14.71 30.24 9.50
C PRO A 24 -13.33 29.66 9.15
N ALA A 25 -12.28 30.31 9.63
CA ALA A 25 -10.95 29.82 9.62
C ALA A 25 -11.03 28.38 10.16
N SER A 26 -10.67 27.42 9.36
CA SER A 26 -10.58 26.02 9.76
C SER A 26 -9.67 25.98 10.99
N GLN A 27 -10.26 25.80 12.16
CA GLN A 27 -9.51 25.53 13.38
C GLN A 27 -8.71 24.26 13.10
N VAL A 28 -7.42 24.43 12.92
CA VAL A 28 -6.46 23.33 12.92
C VAL A 28 -6.49 22.80 14.35
N ALA A 29 -7.30 21.77 14.58
CA ALA A 29 -7.32 21.09 15.86
C ALA A 29 -5.94 20.47 16.07
N GLU A 30 -5.19 20.94 17.04
CA GLU A 30 -3.96 20.29 17.47
C GLU A 30 -4.24 18.82 17.77
N PRO A 31 -3.38 17.90 17.33
CA PRO A 31 -3.57 16.49 17.61
C PRO A 31 -3.38 16.26 19.12
N VAL A 32 -4.48 16.06 19.83
CA VAL A 32 -4.45 15.71 21.23
C VAL A 32 -3.91 14.29 21.35
N THR A 33 -2.69 14.16 21.89
CA THR A 33 -2.08 12.86 22.21
C THR A 33 -3.02 12.02 23.09
N GLY A 34 -3.13 10.70 22.79
CA GLY A 34 -4.07 9.80 23.48
C GLY A 34 -5.46 9.72 22.85
N SER A 35 -6.00 10.80 22.33
CA SER A 35 -7.30 10.79 21.63
C SER A 35 -7.27 10.09 20.28
N ALA A 36 -6.08 9.94 19.70
CA ALA A 36 -5.85 9.19 18.47
C ALA A 36 -5.92 7.69 18.69
N ALA A 37 -5.47 7.20 19.84
CA ALA A 37 -5.45 5.78 20.17
C ALA A 37 -6.80 5.27 20.66
N PHE A 38 -7.52 6.06 21.44
CA PHE A 38 -8.81 5.67 22.02
C PHE A 38 -9.67 6.87 22.37
N GLN A 39 -10.96 6.78 22.05
CA GLN A 39 -11.99 7.70 22.56
C GLN A 39 -13.26 6.91 22.91
N ALA A 40 -13.70 6.97 24.15
CA ALA A 40 -14.88 6.25 24.64
C ALA A 40 -16.14 6.51 23.77
N LYS A 41 -16.30 7.74 23.29
CA LYS A 41 -17.40 8.14 22.39
C LYS A 41 -17.48 7.30 21.10
N TYR A 42 -16.35 6.83 20.58
CA TYR A 42 -16.28 6.09 19.32
C TYR A 42 -16.00 4.60 19.52
N ALA A 43 -15.80 4.13 20.77
CA ALA A 43 -15.37 2.77 21.07
C ALA A 43 -16.23 1.69 20.38
N GLY A 44 -17.56 1.79 20.46
CA GLY A 44 -18.46 0.81 19.83
C GLY A 44 -18.33 0.77 18.29
N ARG A 45 -18.14 1.93 17.67
CA ARG A 45 -17.92 2.02 16.21
C ARG A 45 -16.55 1.48 15.82
N ASP A 46 -15.52 1.80 16.60
CA ASP A 46 -14.16 1.31 16.35
C ASP A 46 -14.07 -0.22 16.53
N ILE A 47 -14.81 -0.81 17.49
CA ILE A 47 -14.90 -2.28 17.63
C ILE A 47 -15.54 -2.88 16.38
N ALA A 48 -16.71 -2.40 15.96
CA ALA A 48 -17.38 -2.92 14.78
C ALA A 48 -16.51 -2.79 13.52
N ALA A 49 -15.89 -1.61 13.34
CA ALA A 49 -14.98 -1.36 12.23
C ALA A 49 -13.76 -2.28 12.27
N GLY A 50 -13.17 -2.48 13.43
CA GLY A 50 -12.03 -3.37 13.62
C GLY A 50 -12.37 -4.85 13.34
N LEU A 51 -13.54 -5.34 13.75
CA LEU A 51 -14.00 -6.69 13.45
C LEU A 51 -14.19 -6.90 11.94
N ILE A 52 -14.88 -5.99 11.25
CA ILE A 52 -15.13 -6.06 9.81
C ILE A 52 -13.81 -5.98 9.02
N THR A 53 -12.95 -5.02 9.37
CA THR A 53 -11.68 -4.83 8.69
C THR A 53 -10.69 -5.95 9.00
N GLY A 54 -10.68 -6.45 10.24
CA GLY A 54 -9.86 -7.59 10.65
C GLY A 54 -10.21 -8.85 9.88
N ALA A 55 -11.48 -9.15 9.73
CA ALA A 55 -11.94 -10.29 8.96
C ALA A 55 -11.58 -10.16 7.45
N MET A 56 -11.66 -8.94 6.87
CA MET A 56 -11.18 -8.69 5.51
C MET A 56 -9.65 -8.76 5.40
N ALA A 57 -8.93 -8.36 6.45
CA ALA A 57 -7.47 -8.34 6.43
C ALA A 57 -6.86 -9.76 6.35
N ILE A 58 -7.56 -10.78 6.85
CA ILE A 58 -7.07 -12.17 6.85
C ILE A 58 -6.83 -12.68 5.42
N PRO A 59 -7.83 -12.80 4.53
CA PRO A 59 -7.60 -13.33 3.18
C PRO A 59 -6.65 -12.45 2.38
N LEU A 60 -6.69 -11.13 2.57
CA LEU A 60 -5.76 -10.23 1.92
C LEU A 60 -4.31 -10.48 2.35
N SER A 61 -4.08 -10.68 3.66
CA SER A 61 -2.73 -10.93 4.19
C SER A 61 -2.21 -12.32 3.80
N ILE A 62 -3.08 -13.33 3.76
CA ILE A 62 -2.76 -14.67 3.25
C ILE A 62 -2.30 -14.59 1.79
N GLY A 63 -3.09 -13.93 0.94
CA GLY A 63 -2.75 -13.76 -0.47
C GLY A 63 -1.40 -13.04 -0.67
N ILE A 64 -1.12 -12.00 0.11
CA ILE A 64 0.15 -11.26 0.05
C ILE A 64 1.31 -12.14 0.54
N ALA A 65 1.15 -12.88 1.64
CA ALA A 65 2.18 -13.79 2.15
C ALA A 65 2.54 -14.86 1.11
N MET A 66 1.53 -15.49 0.49
CA MET A 66 1.72 -16.46 -0.58
C MET A 66 2.42 -15.84 -1.81
N MET A 67 2.04 -14.62 -2.22
CA MET A 67 2.71 -13.90 -3.31
C MET A 67 4.18 -13.58 -3.01
N SER A 68 4.51 -13.46 -1.74
CA SER A 68 5.86 -13.13 -1.26
C SER A 68 6.71 -14.35 -0.98
N ASP A 69 6.19 -15.57 -1.22
CA ASP A 69 6.79 -16.85 -0.87
C ASP A 69 7.13 -16.97 0.63
N TYR A 70 6.26 -16.39 1.48
CA TYR A 70 6.35 -16.47 2.94
C TYR A 70 5.31 -17.41 3.54
N PRO A 71 5.63 -18.07 4.67
CA PRO A 71 4.66 -18.83 5.42
C PRO A 71 3.47 -17.96 5.83
N ILE A 72 2.25 -18.45 5.64
CA ILE A 72 1.01 -17.70 5.92
C ILE A 72 0.95 -17.23 7.37
N LYS A 73 1.32 -18.11 8.32
CA LYS A 73 1.33 -17.79 9.75
C LYS A 73 2.27 -16.63 10.09
N VAL A 74 3.44 -16.55 9.45
CA VAL A 74 4.39 -15.45 9.60
C VAL A 74 3.79 -14.14 9.06
N GLY A 75 3.10 -14.22 7.92
CA GLY A 75 2.40 -13.05 7.35
C GLY A 75 1.33 -12.51 8.30
N LEU A 76 0.49 -13.39 8.87
CA LEU A 76 -0.53 -12.99 9.85
C LEU A 76 0.09 -12.42 11.14
N ALA A 77 1.16 -13.05 11.65
CA ALA A 77 1.90 -12.53 12.80
C ALA A 77 2.43 -11.11 12.56
N THR A 78 2.94 -10.87 11.35
CA THR A 78 3.44 -9.54 10.94
C THR A 78 2.32 -8.48 11.00
N VAL A 79 1.14 -8.78 10.46
CA VAL A 79 -0.02 -7.87 10.49
C VAL A 79 -0.51 -7.62 11.91
N ALA A 80 -0.62 -8.67 12.73
CA ALA A 80 -1.02 -8.57 14.12
C ALA A 80 -0.07 -7.67 14.90
N PHE A 81 1.23 -7.94 14.81
CA PHE A 81 2.27 -7.17 15.50
C PHE A 81 2.26 -5.70 15.07
N ALA A 82 2.21 -5.41 13.76
CA ALA A 82 2.15 -4.05 13.25
C ALA A 82 0.90 -3.30 13.72
N SER A 83 -0.23 -4.00 13.85
CA SER A 83 -1.47 -3.42 14.37
C SER A 83 -1.32 -2.99 15.83
N PHE A 84 -0.70 -3.81 16.68
CA PHE A 84 -0.42 -3.45 18.06
C PHE A 84 0.55 -2.28 18.16
N VAL A 85 1.64 -2.30 17.40
CA VAL A 85 2.61 -1.18 17.34
C VAL A 85 1.94 0.11 16.88
N GLY A 86 1.11 0.06 15.83
CA GLY A 86 0.39 1.21 15.31
C GLY A 86 -0.57 1.83 16.33
N TRP A 87 -1.26 1.00 17.12
CA TRP A 87 -2.12 1.46 18.21
C TRP A 87 -1.31 2.05 19.37
N ILE A 88 -0.23 1.39 19.81
CA ILE A 88 0.65 1.89 20.88
C ILE A 88 1.28 3.24 20.47
N ASN A 89 1.77 3.34 19.22
CA ASN A 89 2.36 4.58 18.71
C ASN A 89 1.36 5.74 18.74
N ALA A 90 0.07 5.47 18.53
CA ALA A 90 -0.97 6.50 18.54
C ALA A 90 -1.20 7.13 19.92
N TRP A 91 -0.79 6.50 21.01
CA TRP A 91 -0.82 7.08 22.36
C TRP A 91 0.21 8.20 22.54
N PHE A 92 1.36 8.08 21.88
CA PHE A 92 2.49 8.97 22.10
C PHE A 92 2.73 9.90 20.92
N ARG A 93 2.72 9.36 19.69
CA ARG A 93 3.05 10.07 18.45
C ARG A 93 2.15 9.63 17.32
N PRO A 94 0.91 10.09 17.25
CA PRO A 94 0.00 9.68 16.19
C PRO A 94 0.53 10.13 14.82
N GLY A 95 0.66 9.17 13.90
CA GLY A 95 1.00 9.44 12.51
C GLY A 95 -0.25 9.68 11.67
N ASN A 96 -1.21 8.78 11.83
CA ASN A 96 -2.57 8.87 11.27
C ASN A 96 -3.57 8.24 12.26
N TYR A 97 -4.86 8.32 11.96
CA TYR A 97 -5.90 8.01 12.94
C TYR A 97 -6.72 6.75 12.62
N ILE A 98 -6.81 6.40 11.34
CA ILE A 98 -7.61 5.26 10.86
C ILE A 98 -6.82 4.30 9.99
N GLY A 99 -5.55 4.63 9.69
CA GLY A 99 -4.68 3.78 8.90
C GLY A 99 -4.50 2.41 9.54
N SER A 100 -4.67 1.37 8.76
CA SER A 100 -4.53 -0.02 9.20
C SER A 100 -3.21 -0.58 8.67
N PRO A 101 -2.22 -0.80 9.54
CA PRO A 101 -0.94 -1.37 9.15
C PRO A 101 -1.09 -2.83 8.75
N GLY A 102 -0.11 -3.30 8.01
CA GLY A 102 -0.01 -4.68 7.58
C GLY A 102 0.87 -4.83 6.36
N ILE A 103 1.00 -6.05 5.86
CA ILE A 103 1.89 -6.38 4.75
C ILE A 103 1.55 -5.54 3.52
N ALA A 104 2.58 -5.02 2.87
CA ALA A 104 2.48 -4.21 1.68
C ALA A 104 2.28 -5.10 0.44
N ALA A 105 1.12 -4.97 -0.21
CA ALA A 105 0.86 -5.71 -1.45
C ALA A 105 1.82 -5.33 -2.58
N GLY A 106 2.21 -4.04 -2.65
CA GLY A 106 3.17 -3.53 -3.62
C GLY A 106 4.57 -4.11 -3.48
N LEU A 107 4.94 -4.48 -2.25
CA LEU A 107 6.24 -5.06 -1.95
C LEU A 107 6.27 -6.59 -2.08
N ALA A 108 5.14 -7.27 -2.26
CA ALA A 108 5.09 -8.72 -2.33
C ALA A 108 6.08 -9.33 -3.35
N PRO A 109 6.16 -8.87 -4.61
CA PRO A 109 7.14 -9.41 -5.55
C PRO A 109 8.59 -9.04 -5.22
N VAL A 110 8.80 -7.91 -4.52
CA VAL A 110 10.15 -7.54 -4.03
C VAL A 110 10.59 -8.52 -2.95
N LEU A 111 9.69 -8.85 -2.02
CA LEU A 111 9.93 -9.83 -0.97
C LEU A 111 10.16 -11.22 -1.56
N ALA A 112 9.34 -11.65 -2.53
CA ALA A 112 9.54 -12.91 -3.25
C ALA A 112 10.91 -12.99 -3.94
N LEU A 113 11.36 -11.88 -4.55
CA LEU A 113 12.71 -11.79 -5.12
C LEU A 113 13.79 -11.95 -4.04
N GLY A 114 13.58 -11.36 -2.87
CA GLY A 114 14.48 -11.52 -1.72
C GLY A 114 14.55 -12.97 -1.25
N VAL A 115 13.40 -13.63 -1.12
CA VAL A 115 13.32 -15.06 -0.76
C VAL A 115 14.02 -15.93 -1.80
N ALA A 116 13.80 -15.67 -3.09
CA ALA A 116 14.42 -16.43 -4.17
C ALA A 116 15.96 -16.29 -4.22
N ASN A 117 16.50 -15.10 -3.92
CA ASN A 117 17.94 -14.84 -4.02
C ASN A 117 18.71 -15.12 -2.72
N PHE A 118 18.08 -14.94 -1.56
CA PHE A 118 18.76 -15.01 -0.25
C PHE A 118 18.24 -16.16 0.62
N GLY A 119 17.15 -16.80 0.24
CA GLY A 119 16.46 -17.78 1.07
C GLY A 119 15.61 -17.11 2.18
N ILE A 120 14.56 -17.81 2.61
CA ILE A 120 13.64 -17.32 3.64
C ILE A 120 14.35 -17.07 5.00
N GLN A 121 15.41 -17.85 5.29
CA GLN A 121 16.16 -17.75 6.53
C GLN A 121 16.91 -16.41 6.66
N ASN A 122 17.40 -15.86 5.54
CA ASN A 122 18.12 -14.59 5.52
C ASN A 122 17.19 -13.37 5.44
N MET A 123 15.90 -13.60 5.15
CA MET A 123 14.93 -12.50 5.06
C MET A 123 14.71 -11.81 6.39
N ALA A 124 14.80 -12.50 7.52
CA ALA A 124 14.76 -11.90 8.85
C ALA A 124 15.81 -10.80 9.02
N PHE A 125 17.06 -11.09 8.60
CA PHE A 125 18.15 -10.12 8.58
C PHE A 125 17.88 -8.96 7.61
N CYS A 126 17.40 -9.26 6.41
CA CYS A 126 17.06 -8.24 5.41
C CYS A 126 15.98 -7.27 5.93
N ILE A 127 14.92 -7.77 6.56
CA ILE A 127 13.87 -6.94 7.15
C ILE A 127 14.40 -6.10 8.32
N CYS A 128 15.24 -6.68 9.18
CA CYS A 128 15.92 -5.96 10.25
C CYS A 128 16.76 -4.79 9.72
N LEU A 129 17.61 -5.05 8.72
CA LEU A 129 18.46 -4.03 8.12
C LEU A 129 17.64 -2.95 7.40
N THR A 130 16.56 -3.35 6.72
CA THR A 130 15.59 -2.43 6.13
C THR A 130 14.98 -1.51 7.19
N ALA A 131 14.56 -2.06 8.33
CA ALA A 131 14.00 -1.29 9.43
C ALA A 131 15.02 -0.30 10.03
N ILE A 132 16.28 -0.69 10.15
CA ILE A 132 17.36 0.20 10.59
C ILE A 132 17.55 1.35 9.59
N MET A 133 17.56 1.07 8.29
CA MET A 133 17.65 2.12 7.26
C MET A 133 16.44 3.07 7.32
N GLN A 134 15.24 2.55 7.53
CA GLN A 134 14.03 3.35 7.74
C GLN A 134 14.12 4.20 9.02
N ALA A 135 14.69 3.68 10.10
CA ALA A 135 14.94 4.43 11.32
C ALA A 135 15.91 5.60 11.09
N ILE A 136 16.94 5.42 10.27
CA ILE A 136 17.85 6.49 9.85
C ILE A 136 17.10 7.55 9.04
N ILE A 137 16.30 7.13 8.05
CA ILE A 137 15.47 8.02 7.23
C ILE A 137 14.50 8.82 8.10
N TRP A 138 13.86 8.15 9.07
CA TRP A 138 12.98 8.78 10.05
C TRP A 138 13.71 9.80 10.92
N HIS A 139 14.86 9.44 11.49
CA HIS A 139 15.63 10.30 12.39
C HIS A 139 16.14 11.56 11.67
N LEU A 140 16.59 11.42 10.43
CA LEU A 140 17.08 12.51 9.59
C LEU A 140 15.95 13.27 8.88
N ASN A 141 14.70 12.83 9.02
CA ASN A 141 13.53 13.40 8.35
C ASN A 141 13.67 13.43 6.82
N TRP A 142 14.32 12.38 6.27
CA TRP A 142 14.63 12.30 4.83
C TRP A 142 13.47 11.84 3.95
N GLN A 143 12.36 11.32 4.52
CA GLN A 143 11.19 10.88 3.73
C GLN A 143 10.66 11.99 2.81
N ARG A 144 10.74 13.25 3.23
CA ARG A 144 10.36 14.41 2.41
C ARG A 144 11.22 14.58 1.16
N TYR A 145 12.52 14.27 1.25
CA TYR A 145 13.44 14.34 0.11
C TYR A 145 13.28 13.16 -0.83
N LEU A 146 12.96 11.98 -0.32
CA LEU A 146 12.71 10.79 -1.13
C LEU A 146 11.51 10.98 -2.05
N LEU A 147 10.40 11.57 -1.57
CA LEU A 147 9.23 11.89 -2.41
C LEU A 147 9.55 12.83 -3.58
N ILE A 148 10.55 13.68 -3.40
CA ILE A 148 10.94 14.65 -4.42
C ILE A 148 11.98 14.03 -5.37
N ALA A 149 12.87 13.18 -4.83
CA ALA A 149 13.89 12.49 -5.62
C ALA A 149 13.31 11.43 -6.56
N VAL A 150 12.22 10.76 -6.15
CA VAL A 150 11.54 9.75 -6.97
C VAL A 150 10.17 10.28 -7.40
N PRO A 151 10.02 10.69 -8.66
CA PRO A 151 8.75 11.19 -9.17
C PRO A 151 7.62 10.18 -9.01
N VAL A 152 6.45 10.65 -8.57
CA VAL A 152 5.26 9.81 -8.29
C VAL A 152 4.88 8.93 -9.48
N TYR A 153 4.99 9.44 -10.71
CA TYR A 153 4.66 8.66 -11.91
C TYR A 153 5.63 7.49 -12.17
N LEU A 154 6.88 7.55 -11.69
CA LEU A 154 7.78 6.39 -11.74
C LEU A 154 7.39 5.32 -10.73
N VAL A 155 6.92 5.73 -9.55
CA VAL A 155 6.39 4.80 -8.54
C VAL A 155 5.12 4.12 -9.05
N GLU A 156 4.20 4.87 -9.66
CA GLU A 156 3.01 4.29 -10.30
C GLU A 156 3.38 3.33 -11.45
N GLY A 157 4.40 3.66 -12.23
CA GLY A 157 4.94 2.78 -13.25
C GLY A 157 5.53 1.49 -12.67
N LEU A 158 6.33 1.61 -11.60
CA LEU A 158 6.86 0.47 -10.86
C LEU A 158 5.72 -0.42 -10.33
N LEU A 159 4.73 0.19 -9.66
CA LEU A 159 3.56 -0.54 -9.14
C LEU A 159 2.79 -1.25 -10.25
N ALA A 160 2.65 -0.63 -11.43
CA ALA A 160 2.00 -1.26 -12.56
C ALA A 160 2.77 -2.48 -13.09
N GLY A 161 4.10 -2.40 -13.17
CA GLY A 161 4.96 -3.53 -13.54
C GLY A 161 4.88 -4.68 -12.54
N VAL A 162 4.85 -4.36 -11.25
CA VAL A 162 4.61 -5.29 -10.15
C VAL A 162 3.20 -5.89 -10.24
N GLY A 163 2.18 -5.04 -10.44
CA GLY A 163 0.79 -5.48 -10.60
C GLY A 163 0.61 -6.48 -11.74
N LEU A 164 1.33 -6.28 -12.85
CA LEU A 164 1.33 -7.22 -13.97
C LEU A 164 1.95 -8.58 -13.57
N LYS A 165 3.04 -8.60 -12.81
CA LYS A 165 3.63 -9.85 -12.28
C LYS A 165 2.63 -10.59 -11.38
N ILE A 166 1.94 -9.86 -10.48
CA ILE A 166 0.91 -10.43 -9.61
C ILE A 166 -0.23 -11.04 -10.44
N LEU A 167 -0.69 -10.33 -11.47
CA LEU A 167 -1.78 -10.76 -12.32
C LEU A 167 -1.45 -12.07 -13.07
N LEU A 168 -0.21 -12.24 -13.50
CA LEU A 168 0.24 -13.45 -14.19
C LEU A 168 0.39 -14.65 -13.23
N ARG A 169 0.71 -14.44 -11.96
CA ARG A 169 0.72 -15.52 -10.95
C ARG A 169 -0.65 -16.16 -10.73
N PHE A 170 -1.75 -15.53 -11.12
CA PHE A 170 -3.07 -16.14 -11.11
C PHE A 170 -3.12 -17.49 -11.83
N PHE A 171 -2.43 -17.57 -12.97
CA PHE A 171 -2.41 -18.82 -13.75
C PHE A 171 -1.71 -19.95 -13.00
N GLU A 172 -0.66 -19.65 -12.22
CA GLU A 172 0.03 -20.63 -11.39
C GLU A 172 -0.94 -21.22 -10.36
N PHE A 173 -1.70 -20.38 -9.67
CA PHE A 173 -2.70 -20.83 -8.69
C PHE A 173 -3.87 -21.58 -9.32
N ALA A 174 -4.30 -21.21 -10.52
CA ALA A 174 -5.38 -21.89 -11.22
C ALA A 174 -4.97 -23.27 -11.74
N TYR A 175 -3.67 -23.47 -12.01
CA TYR A 175 -3.12 -24.73 -12.54
C TYR A 175 -2.54 -25.67 -11.47
N GLU A 176 -2.46 -25.26 -10.21
CA GLU A 176 -2.04 -26.11 -9.08
C GLU A 176 -3.09 -27.17 -8.71
N ILE A 177 -3.56 -27.95 -9.68
CA ILE A 177 -4.48 -29.06 -9.44
C ILE A 177 -3.68 -30.34 -9.50
N PRO A 178 -3.95 -31.34 -8.60
CA PRO A 178 -3.28 -32.62 -8.64
C PRO A 178 -3.39 -33.26 -10.03
N ALA A 179 -2.27 -33.83 -10.52
CA ALA A 179 -2.22 -34.44 -11.86
C ALA A 179 -3.24 -35.55 -12.05
N GLU A 180 -3.67 -36.20 -10.97
CA GLU A 180 -4.67 -37.27 -10.95
C GLU A 180 -6.08 -36.80 -11.38
N SER A 181 -6.37 -35.51 -11.33
CA SER A 181 -7.66 -34.96 -11.73
C SER A 181 -7.69 -34.44 -13.18
N VAL A 182 -6.61 -34.61 -13.92
CA VAL A 182 -6.52 -34.21 -15.32
C VAL A 182 -7.09 -35.34 -16.21
N THR A 183 -8.16 -35.05 -16.91
CA THR A 183 -8.79 -35.98 -17.88
C THR A 183 -8.45 -35.58 -19.31
N GLU A 184 -8.51 -36.54 -20.24
CA GLU A 184 -8.28 -36.31 -21.68
C GLU A 184 -9.42 -35.47 -22.31
N GLU A 185 -10.59 -35.43 -21.69
CA GLU A 185 -11.72 -34.63 -22.15
C GLU A 185 -11.62 -33.18 -21.68
N PHE A 186 -11.52 -32.26 -22.64
CA PHE A 186 -11.32 -30.83 -22.41
C PHE A 186 -12.29 -30.22 -21.37
N TRP A 187 -13.59 -30.55 -21.43
CA TRP A 187 -14.60 -29.98 -20.53
C TRP A 187 -14.63 -30.63 -19.13
N ASN A 188 -14.07 -31.82 -19.01
CA ASN A 188 -13.98 -32.53 -17.74
C ASN A 188 -12.62 -32.31 -17.05
N ASP A 189 -11.71 -31.54 -17.68
CA ASP A 189 -10.43 -31.21 -17.08
C ASP A 189 -10.69 -30.26 -15.87
N ALA A 190 -10.31 -30.71 -14.67
CA ALA A 190 -10.45 -29.97 -13.44
C ALA A 190 -9.77 -28.57 -13.49
N ARG A 191 -8.70 -28.43 -14.28
CA ARG A 191 -8.02 -27.13 -14.49
C ARG A 191 -8.92 -26.13 -15.20
N ILE A 192 -9.63 -26.56 -16.24
CA ILE A 192 -10.54 -25.71 -17.01
C ILE A 192 -11.72 -25.31 -16.16
N GLN A 193 -12.28 -26.26 -15.41
CA GLN A 193 -13.36 -25.98 -14.46
C GLN A 193 -12.91 -24.96 -13.41
N MET A 194 -11.72 -25.09 -12.84
CA MET A 194 -11.16 -24.15 -11.87
C MET A 194 -10.88 -22.77 -12.47
N CYS A 195 -10.37 -22.71 -13.71
CA CYS A 195 -10.23 -21.43 -14.41
C CYS A 195 -11.59 -20.75 -14.64
N ALA A 196 -12.61 -21.50 -15.04
CA ALA A 196 -13.97 -20.97 -15.23
C ALA A 196 -14.57 -20.46 -13.90
N ILE A 197 -14.47 -21.27 -12.83
CA ILE A 197 -14.93 -20.87 -11.48
C ILE A 197 -14.20 -19.62 -11.01
N SER A 198 -12.88 -19.56 -11.17
CA SER A 198 -12.08 -18.41 -10.79
C SER A 198 -12.46 -17.16 -11.59
N ALA A 199 -12.71 -17.30 -12.89
CA ALA A 199 -13.16 -16.20 -13.75
C ALA A 199 -14.57 -15.69 -13.35
N ILE A 200 -15.51 -16.59 -13.07
CA ILE A 200 -16.86 -16.25 -12.60
C ILE A 200 -16.77 -15.61 -11.21
N GLY A 201 -15.99 -16.18 -10.30
CA GLY A 201 -15.76 -15.62 -8.95
C GLY A 201 -15.15 -14.23 -9.01
N PHE A 202 -14.16 -14.03 -9.88
CA PHE A 202 -13.56 -12.71 -10.10
C PHE A 202 -14.56 -11.70 -10.67
N ALA A 203 -15.33 -12.07 -11.70
CA ALA A 203 -16.35 -11.20 -12.28
C ALA A 203 -17.43 -10.82 -11.25
N GLY A 204 -17.90 -11.77 -10.45
CA GLY A 204 -18.83 -11.54 -9.34
C GLY A 204 -18.22 -10.61 -8.27
N PHE A 205 -16.95 -10.82 -7.92
CA PHE A 205 -16.23 -9.97 -6.99
C PHE A 205 -16.12 -8.53 -7.50
N VAL A 206 -15.70 -8.33 -8.76
CA VAL A 206 -15.60 -6.99 -9.37
C VAL A 206 -16.97 -6.30 -9.41
N TYR A 207 -18.01 -7.02 -9.78
CA TYR A 207 -19.39 -6.50 -9.79
C TYR A 207 -19.82 -6.05 -8.39
N LEU A 208 -19.67 -6.89 -7.38
CA LEU A 208 -20.00 -6.56 -5.99
C LEU A 208 -19.13 -5.43 -5.47
N PHE A 209 -17.85 -5.42 -5.83
CA PHE A 209 -16.93 -4.36 -5.44
C PHE A 209 -17.35 -3.01 -6.04
N SER A 210 -17.73 -2.97 -7.32
CA SER A 210 -18.20 -1.73 -7.96
C SER A 210 -19.45 -1.18 -7.29
N LYS A 211 -20.34 -2.06 -6.81
CA LYS A 211 -21.62 -1.69 -6.17
C LYS A 211 -21.46 -1.28 -4.70
N PHE A 212 -20.59 -1.96 -3.95
CA PHE A 212 -20.48 -1.80 -2.49
C PHE A 212 -19.21 -1.07 -2.02
N ARG A 213 -18.30 -0.68 -2.94
CA ARG A 213 -17.01 -0.11 -2.58
C ARG A 213 -17.11 1.17 -1.72
N ASP A 214 -18.15 1.98 -1.93
CA ASP A 214 -18.33 3.27 -1.25
C ASP A 214 -19.19 3.17 0.01
N THR A 215 -19.88 2.04 0.19
CA THR A 215 -20.76 1.80 1.35
C THR A 215 -20.19 0.73 2.29
N GLN A 216 -19.91 -0.45 1.76
CA GLN A 216 -19.48 -1.62 2.54
C GLN A 216 -18.41 -2.43 1.76
N PRO A 217 -17.17 -1.96 1.67
CA PRO A 217 -16.13 -2.56 0.84
C PRO A 217 -15.70 -3.97 1.31
N ALA A 218 -16.08 -4.39 2.50
CA ALA A 218 -15.83 -5.74 3.00
C ALA A 218 -16.77 -6.80 2.37
N VAL A 219 -17.98 -6.40 1.96
CA VAL A 219 -19.00 -7.32 1.42
C VAL A 219 -18.49 -8.16 0.25
N PRO A 220 -17.78 -7.63 -0.76
CA PRO A 220 -17.25 -8.44 -1.86
C PRO A 220 -16.32 -9.54 -1.39
N TYR A 221 -15.46 -9.26 -0.42
CA TYR A 221 -14.50 -10.23 0.12
C TYR A 221 -15.23 -11.37 0.86
N PHE A 222 -16.18 -11.02 1.72
CA PHE A 222 -16.98 -12.02 2.42
C PHE A 222 -17.85 -12.84 1.47
N ALA A 223 -18.48 -12.20 0.49
CA ALA A 223 -19.30 -12.90 -0.51
C ALA A 223 -18.47 -13.91 -1.31
N LEU A 224 -17.25 -13.55 -1.69
CA LEU A 224 -16.34 -14.43 -2.42
C LEU A 224 -15.90 -15.62 -1.57
N ILE A 225 -15.54 -15.39 -0.30
CA ILE A 225 -15.10 -16.46 0.61
C ILE A 225 -16.28 -17.39 0.96
N ILE A 226 -17.40 -16.83 1.41
CA ILE A 226 -18.58 -17.61 1.79
C ILE A 226 -19.12 -18.38 0.58
N GLY A 227 -19.22 -17.73 -0.58
CA GLY A 227 -19.61 -18.38 -1.82
C GLY A 227 -18.66 -19.52 -2.21
N GLY A 228 -17.35 -19.33 -2.00
CA GLY A 228 -16.34 -20.35 -2.22
C GLY A 228 -16.44 -21.54 -1.27
N VAL A 229 -16.69 -21.28 0.02
CA VAL A 229 -16.91 -22.34 1.01
C VAL A 229 -18.17 -23.14 0.70
N ILE A 230 -19.26 -22.49 0.29
CA ILE A 230 -20.50 -23.16 -0.15
C ILE A 230 -20.23 -24.00 -1.39
N LEU A 231 -19.50 -23.45 -2.36
CA LEU A 231 -19.14 -24.17 -3.58
C LEU A 231 -18.31 -25.42 -3.28
N ALA A 232 -17.40 -25.34 -2.31
CA ALA A 232 -16.57 -26.47 -1.89
C ALA A 232 -17.38 -27.63 -1.25
N GLN A 233 -18.62 -27.40 -0.82
CA GLN A 233 -19.53 -28.47 -0.39
C GLN A 233 -20.17 -29.22 -1.57
N VAL A 234 -20.22 -28.61 -2.75
CA VAL A 234 -20.87 -29.16 -3.94
C VAL A 234 -19.85 -29.72 -4.93
N MET A 235 -18.66 -29.14 -4.96
CA MET A 235 -17.58 -29.50 -5.89
C MET A 235 -16.26 -29.63 -5.15
N THR A 236 -15.36 -30.44 -5.69
CA THR A 236 -13.97 -30.54 -5.18
C THR A 236 -13.20 -29.27 -5.58
N VAL A 237 -13.10 -28.33 -4.65
CA VAL A 237 -12.35 -27.08 -4.83
C VAL A 237 -11.06 -27.15 -4.03
N PRO A 238 -9.90 -26.79 -4.62
CA PRO A 238 -8.65 -26.72 -3.87
C PRO A 238 -8.75 -25.72 -2.72
N MET A 239 -8.49 -26.20 -1.50
CA MET A 239 -8.45 -25.41 -0.29
C MET A 239 -7.02 -24.99 0.02
N ILE A 240 -6.88 -23.95 0.85
CA ILE A 240 -5.58 -23.56 1.38
C ILE A 240 -5.19 -24.57 2.44
N TYR A 241 -3.94 -24.93 2.42
CA TYR A 241 -3.31 -25.61 3.54
C TYR A 241 -2.36 -24.65 4.24
N VAL A 242 -2.61 -24.40 5.51
CA VAL A 242 -1.74 -23.55 6.32
C VAL A 242 -0.80 -24.42 7.12
N GLU A 243 0.45 -24.48 6.69
CA GLU A 243 1.49 -25.14 7.45
C GLU A 243 1.64 -24.43 8.82
N ASP A 244 1.51 -25.21 9.90
CA ASP A 244 1.67 -24.70 11.25
C ASP A 244 3.16 -24.53 11.60
N VAL A 245 3.77 -23.51 11.00
CA VAL A 245 5.18 -23.16 11.27
C VAL A 245 5.26 -22.52 12.65
N PRO A 246 6.09 -23.06 13.57
CA PRO A 246 6.28 -22.45 14.87
C PRO A 246 6.98 -21.09 14.72
N LEU A 247 6.39 -20.06 15.34
CA LEU A 247 7.02 -18.73 15.40
C LEU A 247 8.12 -18.74 16.45
N HIS A 248 9.36 -18.76 15.98
CA HIS A 248 10.53 -18.69 16.86
C HIS A 248 11.05 -17.25 16.93
N PHE A 249 11.11 -16.74 18.16
CA PHE A 249 11.71 -15.44 18.43
C PHE A 249 13.23 -15.61 18.48
N ARG A 250 13.93 -15.11 17.47
CA ARG A 250 15.40 -15.21 17.38
C ARG A 250 16.01 -13.91 16.87
N LEU A 251 17.29 -13.71 17.18
CA LEU A 251 18.02 -12.57 16.61
C LEU A 251 18.10 -12.74 15.08
N PRO A 252 17.76 -11.67 14.32
CA PRO A 252 17.82 -11.69 12.86
C PRO A 252 19.27 -11.55 12.37
N LEU A 253 20.02 -12.64 12.48
CA LEU A 253 21.39 -12.73 11.98
C LEU A 253 21.41 -13.48 10.64
N PRO A 254 22.32 -13.13 9.71
CA PRO A 254 22.44 -13.87 8.47
C PRO A 254 23.00 -15.27 8.74
N GLU A 255 22.45 -16.28 8.09
CA GLU A 255 22.94 -17.67 8.23
C GLU A 255 24.19 -17.92 7.39
N ASP A 256 24.26 -17.33 6.18
CA ASP A 256 25.42 -17.43 5.30
C ASP A 256 26.15 -16.08 5.18
N PHE A 257 27.45 -16.09 5.48
CA PHE A 257 28.25 -14.88 5.48
C PHE A 257 29.34 -14.89 4.40
N THR A 258 28.96 -14.55 3.18
CA THR A 258 29.91 -14.25 2.10
C THR A 258 29.91 -12.75 1.82
N THR A 259 31.08 -12.13 1.68
CA THR A 259 31.18 -10.67 1.45
C THR A 259 30.33 -10.20 0.26
N MET A 260 30.31 -10.96 -0.85
CA MET A 260 29.50 -10.63 -2.01
C MET A 260 28.00 -10.70 -1.71
N LEU A 261 27.56 -11.75 -1.01
CA LEU A 261 26.15 -11.91 -0.61
C LEU A 261 25.72 -10.75 0.29
N MET A 262 26.55 -10.33 1.23
CA MET A 262 26.28 -9.19 2.12
C MET A 262 26.12 -7.88 1.34
N ILE A 263 26.94 -7.64 0.32
CA ILE A 263 26.79 -6.44 -0.52
C ILE A 263 25.44 -6.46 -1.23
N TYR A 264 25.05 -7.60 -1.83
CA TYR A 264 23.75 -7.73 -2.49
C TYR A 264 22.58 -7.58 -1.52
N MET A 265 22.67 -8.14 -0.31
CA MET A 265 21.66 -7.99 0.74
C MET A 265 21.53 -6.53 1.17
N VAL A 266 22.63 -5.80 1.37
CA VAL A 266 22.60 -4.38 1.74
C VAL A 266 21.97 -3.54 0.64
N LEU A 267 22.31 -3.77 -0.64
CA LEU A 267 21.70 -3.07 -1.77
C LEU A 267 20.20 -3.36 -1.86
N TYR A 268 19.81 -4.61 -1.69
CA TYR A 268 18.42 -5.03 -1.64
C TYR A 268 17.66 -4.35 -0.49
N CYS A 269 18.21 -4.33 0.72
CA CYS A 269 17.59 -3.68 1.87
C CYS A 269 17.45 -2.17 1.70
N LEU A 270 18.44 -1.53 1.08
CA LEU A 270 18.36 -0.10 0.75
C LEU A 270 17.21 0.18 -0.23
N MET A 271 17.10 -0.62 -1.28
CA MET A 271 15.99 -0.54 -2.23
C MET A 271 14.65 -0.74 -1.54
N LEU A 272 14.53 -1.81 -0.75
CA LEU A 272 13.30 -2.14 -0.03
C LEU A 272 12.91 -1.02 0.93
N ALA A 273 13.86 -0.43 1.66
CA ALA A 273 13.62 0.68 2.58
C ALA A 273 13.11 1.93 1.83
N ILE A 274 13.70 2.26 0.69
CA ILE A 274 13.29 3.43 -0.11
C ILE A 274 11.88 3.25 -0.65
N ILE A 275 11.58 2.09 -1.25
CA ILE A 275 10.25 1.83 -1.84
C ILE A 275 9.19 1.82 -0.74
N ASP A 276 9.45 1.13 0.37
CA ASP A 276 8.50 1.04 1.49
C ASP A 276 8.21 2.41 2.11
N VAL A 277 9.24 3.26 2.31
CA VAL A 277 9.04 4.64 2.80
C VAL A 277 8.21 5.46 1.82
N ILE A 278 8.45 5.37 0.52
CA ILE A 278 7.68 6.10 -0.49
C ILE A 278 6.23 5.64 -0.48
N GLU A 279 5.98 4.32 -0.51
CA GLU A 279 4.62 3.77 -0.43
C GLU A 279 3.91 4.19 0.87
N GLN A 280 4.60 4.17 2.00
CA GLN A 280 4.05 4.62 3.28
C GLN A 280 3.63 6.09 3.25
N VAL A 281 4.44 6.98 2.71
CA VAL A 281 4.11 8.41 2.64
C VAL A 281 2.94 8.67 1.68
N MET A 282 2.92 8.00 0.53
CA MET A 282 1.81 8.08 -0.42
C MET A 282 0.50 7.53 0.20
N SER A 283 0.57 6.40 0.87
CA SER A 283 -0.58 5.82 1.58
C SER A 283 -1.08 6.74 2.69
N ASN A 284 -0.17 7.34 3.45
CA ASN A 284 -0.51 8.27 4.53
C ASN A 284 -1.23 9.52 4.00
N ALA A 285 -0.78 10.07 2.88
CA ALA A 285 -1.44 11.20 2.21
C ALA A 285 -2.85 10.83 1.70
N ALA A 286 -3.04 9.61 1.22
CA ALA A 286 -4.34 9.10 0.83
C ALA A 286 -5.27 8.85 2.03
N ILE A 287 -4.73 8.33 3.14
CA ILE A 287 -5.45 8.12 4.41
C ILE A 287 -5.91 9.45 5.00
N GLU A 288 -5.09 10.51 4.93
CA GLU A 288 -5.48 11.86 5.35
C GLU A 288 -6.75 12.34 4.64
N LYS A 289 -6.84 12.14 3.32
CA LYS A 289 -8.00 12.56 2.53
C LYS A 289 -9.30 11.85 2.93
N ILE A 290 -9.20 10.60 3.39
CA ILE A 290 -10.37 9.79 3.77
C ILE A 290 -10.67 9.87 5.27
N ASP A 291 -9.87 10.54 6.09
CA ASP A 291 -10.11 10.65 7.53
C ASP A 291 -11.48 11.29 7.83
N PRO A 292 -12.36 10.65 8.64
CA PRO A 292 -13.71 11.12 8.87
C PRO A 292 -13.78 12.45 9.59
N LEU A 293 -12.73 12.81 10.34
CA LEU A 293 -12.62 14.09 11.06
C LEU A 293 -11.68 15.07 10.35
N LYS A 294 -11.19 14.74 9.16
CA LYS A 294 -10.28 15.57 8.34
C LYS A 294 -9.03 16.02 9.10
N ARG A 295 -8.50 15.15 9.95
CA ARG A 295 -7.29 15.42 10.72
C ARG A 295 -6.05 15.24 9.84
N LYS A 296 -5.09 16.14 10.02
CA LYS A 296 -3.82 16.04 9.29
C LYS A 296 -3.00 14.85 9.79
N CYS A 297 -2.41 14.14 8.87
CA CYS A 297 -1.48 13.06 9.16
C CYS A 297 -0.05 13.59 9.31
N ASN A 298 0.72 12.96 10.19
CA ASN A 298 2.15 13.22 10.34
C ASN A 298 2.93 12.03 9.75
N SER A 299 3.50 12.23 8.57
CA SER A 299 4.23 11.18 7.85
C SER A 299 5.45 10.67 8.62
N ASN A 300 6.14 11.55 9.39
CA ASN A 300 7.28 11.13 10.20
C ASN A 300 6.86 10.23 11.37
N ASN A 301 5.74 10.55 12.03
CA ASN A 301 5.20 9.71 13.10
C ASN A 301 4.61 8.39 12.56
N SER A 302 4.06 8.39 11.34
CA SER A 302 3.65 7.14 10.68
C SER A 302 4.86 6.26 10.38
N LEU A 303 5.95 6.83 9.87
CA LEU A 303 7.19 6.10 9.60
C LEU A 303 7.81 5.55 10.90
N LEU A 304 7.68 6.27 12.03
CA LEU A 304 8.09 5.77 13.35
C LEU A 304 7.40 4.45 13.68
N ALA A 305 6.07 4.37 13.54
CA ALA A 305 5.32 3.15 13.80
C ALA A 305 5.75 2.00 12.86
N ILE A 306 6.01 2.31 11.60
CA ILE A 306 6.34 1.31 10.58
C ILE A 306 7.73 0.72 10.80
N TRP A 307 8.78 1.53 11.00
CA TRP A 307 10.10 0.96 11.21
C TRP A 307 10.20 0.17 12.53
N ILE A 308 9.47 0.57 13.59
CA ILE A 308 9.38 -0.22 14.83
C ILE A 308 8.68 -1.55 14.57
N ALA A 309 7.59 -1.54 13.79
CA ALA A 309 6.87 -2.76 13.41
C ALA A 309 7.74 -3.69 12.57
N ASN A 310 8.48 -3.14 11.59
CA ASN A 310 9.41 -3.91 10.75
C ASN A 310 10.57 -4.50 11.56
N LEU A 311 11.15 -3.69 12.46
CA LEU A 311 12.20 -4.18 13.34
C LEU A 311 11.69 -5.31 14.24
N GLY A 312 10.51 -5.13 14.88
CA GLY A 312 9.94 -6.15 15.74
C GLY A 312 9.54 -7.41 14.98
N SER A 313 8.98 -7.28 13.76
CA SER A 313 8.62 -8.43 12.94
C SER A 313 9.83 -9.24 12.49
N SER A 314 10.97 -8.62 12.28
CA SER A 314 12.21 -9.32 11.89
C SER A 314 12.66 -10.39 12.89
N PHE A 315 12.36 -10.23 14.20
CA PHE A 315 12.73 -11.21 15.22
C PHE A 315 11.99 -12.55 15.11
N PHE A 316 10.85 -12.59 14.44
CA PHE A 316 10.13 -13.85 14.17
C PHE A 316 10.08 -14.18 12.66
N GLY A 317 10.99 -13.60 11.89
CA GLY A 317 11.06 -13.83 10.44
C GLY A 317 9.95 -13.15 9.64
N GLY A 318 9.36 -12.08 10.18
CA GLY A 318 8.24 -11.35 9.58
C GLY A 318 8.60 -10.59 8.31
N MET A 319 7.60 -9.91 7.77
CA MET A 319 7.64 -9.15 6.53
C MET A 319 7.64 -7.65 6.80
N THR A 320 7.84 -6.81 5.76
CA THR A 320 7.65 -5.37 5.87
C THR A 320 6.18 -4.99 5.97
N ASN A 321 5.93 -3.91 6.67
CA ASN A 321 4.60 -3.37 6.93
C ASN A 321 4.49 -1.94 6.43
N LEU A 322 3.27 -1.57 6.01
CA LEU A 322 2.85 -0.19 5.80
C LEU A 322 1.36 -0.02 6.11
N ASP A 323 0.90 1.22 6.24
CA ASP A 323 -0.53 1.50 6.36
C ASP A 323 -1.23 1.27 5.02
N GLY A 324 -1.91 0.13 4.86
CA GLY A 324 -2.55 -0.28 3.61
C GLY A 324 -3.80 0.55 3.30
N LEU A 325 -3.83 1.24 2.14
CA LEU A 325 -4.97 2.07 1.76
C LEU A 325 -6.29 1.29 1.67
N ALA A 326 -6.27 0.07 1.13
CA ALA A 326 -7.49 -0.76 1.00
C ALA A 326 -8.09 -1.08 2.38
N LYS A 327 -7.26 -1.53 3.33
CA LYS A 327 -7.69 -1.81 4.71
C LYS A 327 -8.15 -0.54 5.43
N SER A 328 -7.43 0.56 5.25
CA SER A 328 -7.77 1.86 5.86
C SER A 328 -9.09 2.42 5.33
N THR A 329 -9.37 2.26 4.03
CA THR A 329 -10.65 2.64 3.42
C THR A 329 -11.79 1.80 3.98
N THR A 330 -11.59 0.48 4.10
CA THR A 330 -12.58 -0.40 4.74
C THR A 330 -12.82 -0.02 6.19
N ASN A 331 -11.76 0.23 6.96
CA ASN A 331 -11.84 0.66 8.34
C ASN A 331 -12.67 1.95 8.51
N LYS A 332 -12.40 2.95 7.65
CA LYS A 332 -13.19 4.20 7.59
C LYS A 332 -14.66 3.95 7.26
N LEU A 333 -14.95 3.17 6.22
CA LEU A 333 -16.33 2.93 5.78
C LEU A 333 -17.11 2.04 6.75
N ALA A 334 -16.42 1.18 7.50
CA ALA A 334 -16.99 0.43 8.60
C ALA A 334 -17.24 1.29 9.87
N GLY A 335 -16.80 2.57 9.86
CA GLY A 335 -17.12 3.54 10.89
C GLY A 335 -16.01 3.82 11.89
N ALA A 336 -14.75 3.53 11.60
CA ALA A 336 -13.62 3.82 12.46
C ALA A 336 -13.35 5.32 12.60
N TYR A 337 -12.99 5.73 13.80
CA TYR A 337 -12.59 7.09 14.14
C TYR A 337 -11.21 7.18 14.82
N THR A 338 -10.77 6.11 15.47
CA THR A 338 -9.50 6.08 16.20
C THR A 338 -8.71 4.81 15.89
N LYS A 339 -7.44 4.78 16.29
CA LYS A 339 -6.57 3.60 16.19
C LYS A 339 -7.03 2.43 17.08
N PHE A 340 -8.07 2.62 17.90
CA PHE A 340 -8.65 1.53 18.64
C PHE A 340 -9.21 0.43 17.72
N SER A 341 -9.77 0.81 16.57
CA SER A 341 -10.16 -0.15 15.53
C SER A 341 -8.98 -1.00 15.05
N VAL A 342 -7.78 -0.42 14.97
CA VAL A 342 -6.55 -1.13 14.56
C VAL A 342 -6.13 -2.15 15.63
N LEU A 343 -6.28 -1.83 16.92
CA LEU A 343 -6.10 -2.81 18.00
C LEU A 343 -7.02 -4.03 17.82
N ILE A 344 -8.29 -3.78 17.52
CA ILE A 344 -9.26 -4.86 17.29
C ILE A 344 -8.89 -5.69 16.06
N ILE A 345 -8.42 -5.06 14.97
CA ILE A 345 -7.86 -5.77 13.79
C ILE A 345 -6.73 -6.70 14.24
N GLY A 346 -5.78 -6.19 15.03
CA GLY A 346 -4.69 -6.99 15.60
C GLY A 346 -5.18 -8.20 16.39
N CYS A 347 -6.19 -8.01 17.24
CA CYS A 347 -6.80 -9.12 18.03
C CYS A 347 -7.45 -10.18 17.12
N VAL A 348 -8.21 -9.76 16.10
CA VAL A 348 -8.86 -10.67 15.14
C VAL A 348 -7.81 -11.47 14.36
N VAL A 349 -6.79 -10.80 13.83
CA VAL A 349 -5.73 -11.48 13.08
C VAL A 349 -4.93 -12.42 13.98
N THR A 350 -4.67 -12.03 15.24
CA THR A 350 -4.00 -12.89 16.22
C THR A 350 -4.83 -14.15 16.52
N PHE A 351 -6.16 -14.03 16.65
CA PHE A 351 -7.02 -15.17 16.85
C PHE A 351 -6.88 -16.20 15.73
N PHE A 352 -6.94 -15.79 14.47
CA PHE A 352 -6.78 -16.70 13.33
C PHE A 352 -5.33 -17.19 13.16
N MET A 353 -4.33 -16.38 13.51
CA MET A 353 -2.93 -16.82 13.53
C MET A 353 -2.69 -17.96 14.54
N LEU A 354 -3.35 -17.91 15.69
CA LEU A 354 -3.24 -18.95 16.73
C LEU A 354 -4.09 -20.18 16.43
N ASN A 355 -5.13 -20.04 15.60
CA ASN A 355 -6.06 -21.09 15.22
C ASN A 355 -6.09 -21.24 13.71
N THR A 356 -4.95 -21.65 13.14
CA THR A 356 -4.76 -21.76 11.69
C THR A 356 -5.70 -22.77 11.03
N GLU A 357 -6.21 -23.75 11.76
CA GLU A 357 -7.18 -24.74 11.31
C GLU A 357 -8.46 -24.14 10.68
N TYR A 358 -8.87 -22.94 11.13
CA TYR A 358 -10.01 -22.26 10.52
C TYR A 358 -9.68 -21.68 9.13
N LEU A 359 -8.41 -21.54 8.80
CA LEU A 359 -7.97 -21.00 7.50
C LEU A 359 -7.97 -22.08 6.41
N ASP A 360 -7.91 -23.36 6.77
CA ASP A 360 -7.95 -24.49 5.84
C ASP A 360 -9.29 -24.58 5.08
N TYR A 361 -10.32 -23.89 5.57
CA TYR A 361 -11.61 -23.77 4.89
C TYR A 361 -11.63 -22.67 3.81
N LEU A 362 -10.54 -21.94 3.58
CA LEU A 362 -10.48 -20.89 2.57
C LEU A 362 -10.15 -21.48 1.19
N PRO A 363 -11.00 -21.24 0.17
CA PRO A 363 -10.75 -21.74 -1.18
C PRO A 363 -9.65 -20.96 -1.90
N LYS A 364 -8.70 -21.66 -2.55
CA LYS A 364 -7.57 -21.04 -3.28
C LYS A 364 -8.04 -20.05 -4.34
N PHE A 365 -9.11 -20.34 -5.08
CA PHE A 365 -9.61 -19.43 -6.12
C PHE A 365 -10.10 -18.08 -5.59
N ALA A 366 -10.61 -18.05 -4.36
CA ALA A 366 -11.04 -16.78 -3.75
C ALA A 366 -9.84 -15.88 -3.46
N LEU A 367 -8.73 -16.45 -3.01
CA LEU A 367 -7.49 -15.70 -2.84
C LEU A 367 -6.90 -15.27 -4.18
N ALA A 368 -6.91 -16.16 -5.19
CA ALA A 368 -6.47 -15.83 -6.54
C ALA A 368 -7.26 -14.64 -7.11
N ALA A 369 -8.57 -14.60 -6.94
CA ALA A 369 -9.40 -13.48 -7.36
C ALA A 369 -9.04 -12.16 -6.65
N ILE A 370 -8.77 -12.21 -5.34
CA ILE A 370 -8.31 -11.04 -4.57
C ILE A 370 -6.93 -10.57 -5.08
N MET A 371 -6.03 -11.48 -5.38
CA MET A 371 -4.69 -11.16 -5.93
C MET A 371 -4.80 -10.50 -7.30
N VAL A 372 -5.59 -11.06 -8.22
CA VAL A 372 -5.86 -10.47 -9.54
C VAL A 372 -6.42 -9.07 -9.42
N PHE A 373 -7.38 -8.87 -8.51
CA PHE A 373 -7.96 -7.56 -8.27
C PHE A 373 -6.92 -6.56 -7.72
N THR A 374 -6.04 -7.01 -6.85
CA THR A 374 -4.94 -6.18 -6.32
C THR A 374 -3.98 -5.78 -7.44
N GLY A 375 -3.53 -6.74 -8.26
CA GLY A 375 -2.69 -6.47 -9.43
C GLY A 375 -3.35 -5.52 -10.43
N TYR A 376 -4.64 -5.74 -10.73
CA TYR A 376 -5.43 -4.83 -11.56
C TYR A 376 -5.45 -3.39 -11.01
N LYS A 377 -5.69 -3.22 -9.69
CA LYS A 377 -5.69 -1.89 -9.07
C LYS A 377 -4.35 -1.19 -9.16
N MET A 378 -3.25 -1.92 -9.04
CA MET A 378 -1.90 -1.37 -9.19
C MET A 378 -1.67 -0.88 -10.64
N ILE A 379 -2.11 -1.65 -11.64
CA ILE A 379 -2.04 -1.24 -13.06
C ILE A 379 -2.97 -0.04 -13.31
N ALA A 380 -4.15 -0.02 -12.72
CA ALA A 380 -5.09 1.08 -12.86
C ALA A 380 -4.57 2.40 -12.29
N GLY A 381 -3.57 2.38 -11.40
CA GLY A 381 -2.83 3.57 -10.94
C GLY A 381 -2.25 4.39 -12.08
N LEU A 382 -1.87 3.76 -13.20
CA LEU A 382 -1.41 4.47 -14.41
C LEU A 382 -2.42 5.49 -14.95
N VAL A 383 -3.71 5.30 -14.72
CA VAL A 383 -4.74 6.28 -15.13
C VAL A 383 -4.52 7.62 -14.43
N HIS A 384 -4.05 7.62 -13.18
CA HIS A 384 -3.74 8.86 -12.47
C HIS A 384 -2.52 9.57 -13.06
N VAL A 385 -1.60 8.82 -13.67
CA VAL A 385 -0.39 9.38 -14.30
C VAL A 385 -0.74 10.21 -15.53
N THR A 386 -1.86 9.96 -16.20
CA THR A 386 -2.29 10.76 -17.37
C THR A 386 -2.45 12.25 -17.05
N HIS A 387 -2.77 12.59 -15.80
CA HIS A 387 -2.89 13.97 -15.34
C HIS A 387 -1.55 14.72 -15.28
N TYR A 388 -0.42 14.00 -15.21
CA TYR A 388 0.93 14.59 -15.22
C TYR A 388 1.47 14.84 -16.64
N GLY A 389 0.68 14.48 -17.66
CA GLY A 389 1.03 14.68 -19.07
C GLY A 389 1.61 13.44 -19.76
N PRO A 390 1.74 13.50 -21.11
CA PRO A 390 2.13 12.35 -21.93
C PRO A 390 3.56 11.86 -21.64
N TYR A 391 4.47 12.77 -21.29
CA TYR A 391 5.84 12.42 -20.91
C TYR A 391 5.89 11.56 -19.66
N ALA A 392 5.14 11.95 -18.62
CA ALA A 392 5.06 11.20 -17.37
C ALA A 392 4.47 9.80 -17.59
N LEU A 393 3.41 9.71 -18.41
CA LEU A 393 2.80 8.43 -18.76
C LEU A 393 3.77 7.53 -19.55
N MET A 394 4.47 8.06 -20.54
CA MET A 394 5.45 7.31 -21.31
C MET A 394 6.55 6.76 -20.39
N LEU A 395 7.07 7.58 -19.50
CA LEU A 395 8.13 7.17 -18.59
C LEU A 395 7.65 6.17 -17.54
N ALA A 396 6.41 6.31 -17.06
CA ALA A 396 5.77 5.31 -16.19
C ALA A 396 5.61 3.95 -16.90
N LEU A 397 5.18 3.95 -18.17
CA LEU A 397 5.06 2.73 -18.97
C LEU A 397 6.42 2.08 -19.22
N ILE A 398 7.45 2.87 -19.52
CA ILE A 398 8.84 2.38 -19.67
C ILE A 398 9.29 1.76 -18.33
N CYS A 399 9.08 2.45 -17.20
CA CYS A 399 9.41 1.94 -15.88
C CYS A 399 8.71 0.60 -15.62
N GLY A 400 7.39 0.53 -15.81
CA GLY A 400 6.62 -0.70 -15.65
C GLY A 400 7.09 -1.85 -16.53
N GLY A 401 7.39 -1.57 -17.79
CA GLY A 401 7.94 -2.55 -18.75
C GLY A 401 9.33 -3.07 -18.34
N LEU A 402 10.20 -2.19 -17.87
CA LEU A 402 11.53 -2.55 -17.36
C LEU A 402 11.44 -3.35 -16.06
N VAL A 403 10.57 -2.94 -15.12
CA VAL A 403 10.29 -3.67 -13.88
C VAL A 403 9.79 -5.08 -14.16
N TYR A 404 8.92 -5.24 -15.16
CA TYR A 404 8.43 -6.55 -15.56
C TYR A 404 9.50 -7.44 -16.19
N LYS A 405 10.33 -6.90 -17.11
CA LYS A 405 11.28 -7.67 -17.94
C LYS A 405 12.65 -7.87 -17.29
N VAL A 406 13.20 -6.82 -16.67
CA VAL A 406 14.58 -6.80 -16.18
C VAL A 406 14.62 -7.11 -14.69
N GLY A 407 13.82 -6.39 -13.90
CA GLY A 407 13.78 -6.51 -12.45
C GLY A 407 13.23 -5.23 -11.83
N ILE A 408 12.82 -5.32 -10.57
CA ILE A 408 12.16 -4.20 -9.90
C ILE A 408 13.16 -3.07 -9.65
N PHE A 409 14.34 -3.40 -9.16
CA PHE A 409 15.39 -2.45 -8.84
C PHE A 409 16.04 -1.87 -10.09
N GLU A 410 16.50 -2.73 -10.97
CA GLU A 410 17.14 -2.33 -12.22
C GLU A 410 16.17 -1.50 -13.09
N GLY A 411 14.90 -1.91 -13.15
CA GLY A 411 13.87 -1.20 -13.90
C GLY A 411 13.63 0.20 -13.36
N LEU A 412 13.54 0.36 -12.03
CA LEU A 412 13.39 1.67 -11.40
C LEU A 412 14.63 2.55 -11.62
N LEU A 413 15.85 2.03 -11.40
CA LEU A 413 17.08 2.78 -11.57
C LEU A 413 17.27 3.24 -13.02
N ILE A 414 17.03 2.37 -14.00
CA ILE A 414 17.12 2.75 -15.43
C ILE A 414 16.09 3.84 -15.75
N ALA A 415 14.85 3.71 -15.28
CA ALA A 415 13.82 4.71 -15.51
C ALA A 415 14.15 6.06 -14.84
N MET A 416 14.73 6.04 -13.64
CA MET A 416 15.24 7.25 -12.97
C MET A 416 16.40 7.87 -13.73
N ALA A 417 17.34 7.09 -14.25
CA ALA A 417 18.44 7.58 -15.06
C ALA A 417 17.92 8.22 -16.36
N ILE A 418 16.98 7.59 -17.05
CA ILE A 418 16.33 8.17 -18.24
C ILE A 418 15.64 9.49 -17.88
N HIS A 419 14.89 9.51 -16.78
CA HIS A 419 14.24 10.73 -16.31
C HIS A 419 15.25 11.85 -16.04
N ALA A 420 16.34 11.56 -15.32
CA ALA A 420 17.36 12.55 -15.00
C ALA A 420 18.04 13.10 -16.26
N ILE A 421 18.38 12.24 -17.22
CA ILE A 421 19.02 12.64 -18.49
C ILE A 421 18.07 13.53 -19.30
N VAL A 422 16.83 13.09 -19.51
CA VAL A 422 15.86 13.86 -20.32
C VAL A 422 15.52 15.18 -19.65
N HIS A 423 15.31 15.18 -18.33
CA HIS A 423 15.05 16.39 -17.57
C HIS A 423 16.21 17.39 -17.67
N PHE A 424 17.44 16.93 -17.52
CA PHE A 424 18.63 17.73 -17.68
C PHE A 424 18.75 18.31 -19.11
N MET A 425 18.54 17.48 -20.14
CA MET A 425 18.62 17.91 -21.54
C MET A 425 17.53 18.92 -21.91
N VAL A 426 16.30 18.72 -21.45
CA VAL A 426 15.18 19.62 -21.75
C VAL A 426 15.37 20.96 -21.05
N TYR A 427 15.73 20.99 -19.79
CA TYR A 427 15.94 22.25 -19.07
C TYR A 427 17.17 23.04 -19.57
N THR A 428 18.29 22.36 -19.84
CA THR A 428 19.48 23.05 -20.41
C THR A 428 19.21 23.61 -21.78
N LYS A 429 18.44 22.95 -22.61
CA LYS A 429 18.15 23.41 -23.99
C LYS A 429 17.07 24.49 -24.03
N HIS A 430 16.05 24.39 -23.18
CA HIS A 430 14.88 25.30 -23.21
C HIS A 430 15.16 26.63 -22.50
N ASP A 431 15.86 26.61 -21.37
CA ASP A 431 16.10 27.79 -20.54
C ASP A 431 17.47 28.45 -20.84
N ASN A 432 18.25 27.91 -21.76
CA ASN A 432 19.61 28.38 -22.11
C ASN A 432 20.53 28.54 -20.86
N MET A 433 20.34 27.72 -19.86
CA MET A 433 21.04 27.80 -18.59
C MET A 433 22.20 26.82 -18.53
N PRO A 434 23.38 27.22 -17.97
CA PRO A 434 24.49 26.28 -17.79
C PRO A 434 24.06 25.11 -16.83
N GLY A 435 24.48 23.89 -17.13
CA GLY A 435 24.06 22.69 -16.42
C GLY A 435 24.18 22.74 -14.89
N ARG A 436 25.17 23.49 -14.35
CA ARG A 436 25.28 23.73 -12.90
C ARG A 436 24.12 24.55 -12.33
N ALA A 437 23.60 25.51 -13.09
CA ALA A 437 22.46 26.33 -12.67
C ALA A 437 21.15 25.52 -12.68
N VAL A 438 20.99 24.60 -13.64
CA VAL A 438 19.85 23.67 -13.70
C VAL A 438 19.86 22.73 -12.51
N ILE A 439 21.00 22.15 -12.16
CA ILE A 439 21.16 21.30 -11.00
C ILE A 439 20.87 22.08 -9.71
N LYS A 440 21.41 23.29 -9.58
CA LYS A 440 21.15 24.15 -8.42
C LYS A 440 19.66 24.49 -8.30
N ARG A 441 19.01 24.88 -9.41
CA ARG A 441 17.56 25.19 -9.44
C ARG A 441 16.72 23.96 -9.08
N TYR A 442 17.13 22.78 -9.54
CA TYR A 442 16.49 21.52 -9.15
C TYR A 442 16.58 21.33 -7.64
N PHE A 443 17.74 21.46 -7.01
CA PHE A 443 17.90 21.35 -5.56
C PHE A 443 17.21 22.48 -4.78
N ASP A 444 17.16 23.70 -5.32
CA ASP A 444 16.46 24.82 -4.69
C ASP A 444 14.93 24.64 -4.75
N ASN A 445 14.39 24.10 -5.84
CA ASN A 445 12.99 23.69 -5.94
C ASN A 445 12.68 22.52 -4.98
N LEU A 446 13.58 21.54 -4.87
CA LEU A 446 13.50 20.48 -3.88
C LEU A 446 13.33 21.02 -2.46
N LYS A 447 14.08 22.07 -2.10
CA LYS A 447 13.96 22.70 -0.77
C LYS A 447 12.66 23.47 -0.60
N LYS A 448 12.15 24.14 -1.63
CA LYS A 448 10.88 24.89 -1.56
C LYS A 448 9.68 23.97 -1.43
N ASP A 449 9.63 22.90 -2.23
CA ASP A 449 8.52 21.94 -2.17
C ASP A 449 8.53 21.13 -0.86
N SER A 450 9.72 20.90 -0.28
CA SER A 450 9.82 20.25 1.04
C SER A 450 9.25 21.09 2.19
N SER A 451 9.19 22.41 2.03
CA SER A 451 8.60 23.33 3.03
C SER A 451 7.07 23.39 2.96
N SER A 452 6.47 22.95 1.83
CA SER A 452 5.01 22.89 1.65
C SER A 452 4.40 21.57 2.13
N VAL A 453 5.22 20.55 2.43
CA VAL A 453 4.81 19.21 2.90
C VAL A 453 5.05 19.02 4.41
N SER A 454 5.65 20.04 5.07
CA SER A 454 5.92 20.03 6.52
C SER A 454 4.72 20.47 7.35
#